data_b4932d651a219d5ab349435d84bce8a1
#
_entry.id   b4932d651a219d5ab349435d84bce8a1
#
_cell.length_a   1.000
_cell.length_b   1.000
_cell.length_c   1.000
_cell.angle_alpha   90.00
_cell.angle_beta   90.00
_cell.angle_gamma   90.00
#
_symmetry.space_group_name_H-M   'P 1'
#
loop_
_entity.id
_entity.type
_entity.pdbx_description
1 polymer ?
#
loop_
_entity_poly.entity_id
_entity_poly.type
_entity_poly.pdbx_seq_one_letter_code
_entity_poly.pdbx_strand_id
1 'polypeptide(L)'
;MNNRRLNIIAAWVILVCCLCALVYMVSHDLNNNNDAKASAGDVTGQPTALVVVDSIADVVAYYPQFSRIDLVCDTMPNQGDAMVIFCAEAAFTHELLEAFAHSNIDGDHVSGGSRYAGAQCKDNSGAFISWGNHWEFIQGDYSAALDQAAAKGGMGFGQASIIHQGKRVERLWRSGVNQYRALCEKEGQLCIVDSREAVEYAQFVDQLEGYGVTEALYRDMGAGWNHSWWRAVDDSVHEIHPRLDKSRYCTNWITFYR
;
A
#
# COMPACT_ATOMS: atom_id res chain seq x y z
N MET A 1 62.26 24.07 -1.10
CA MET A 1 60.86 23.80 -1.44
C MET A 1 59.98 24.53 -0.43
N ASN A 2 59.09 25.42 -0.84
CA ASN A 2 58.48 26.42 0.00
C ASN A 2 57.41 25.76 0.91
N ASN A 3 57.48 25.91 2.22
CA ASN A 3 56.59 25.30 3.22
C ASN A 3 55.09 25.49 2.91
N ARG A 4 54.73 26.59 2.23
CA ARG A 4 53.36 26.83 1.76
C ARG A 4 52.86 25.79 0.75
N ARG A 5 53.69 25.31 -0.18
CA ARG A 5 53.32 24.28 -1.15
C ARG A 5 53.13 22.91 -0.49
N LEU A 6 53.95 22.61 0.50
CA LEU A 6 53.86 21.34 1.25
C LEU A 6 52.53 21.29 2.06
N ASN A 7 52.12 22.39 2.67
CA ASN A 7 50.88 22.47 3.45
C ASN A 7 49.62 22.38 2.54
N ILE A 8 49.66 22.90 1.32
CA ILE A 8 48.56 22.79 0.33
C ILE A 8 48.44 21.35 -0.13
N ILE A 9 49.54 20.66 -0.43
CA ILE A 9 49.52 19.28 -0.84
C ILE A 9 48.99 18.39 0.29
N ALA A 10 49.41 18.59 1.52
CA ALA A 10 48.93 17.84 2.67
C ALA A 10 47.43 18.05 2.90
N ALA A 11 46.89 19.28 2.74
CA ALA A 11 45.47 19.57 2.84
C ALA A 11 44.63 18.86 1.76
N TRP A 12 45.13 18.80 0.51
CA TRP A 12 44.47 18.09 -0.58
C TRP A 12 44.47 16.57 -0.37
N VAL A 13 45.56 15.98 0.15
CA VAL A 13 45.59 14.54 0.47
C VAL A 13 44.59 14.19 1.56
N ILE A 14 44.49 14.98 2.61
CA ILE A 14 43.51 14.76 3.69
C ILE A 14 42.09 14.87 3.14
N LEU A 15 41.78 15.87 2.29
CA LEU A 15 40.46 16.04 1.70
C LEU A 15 40.07 14.83 0.82
N VAL A 16 40.98 14.33 0.01
CA VAL A 16 40.77 13.14 -0.85
C VAL A 16 40.57 11.88 0.00
N CYS A 17 41.33 11.69 1.05
CA CYS A 17 41.12 10.56 1.97
C CYS A 17 39.78 10.60 2.70
N CYS A 18 39.33 11.80 3.13
CA CYS A 18 38.01 11.98 3.75
C CYS A 18 36.88 11.69 2.75
N LEU A 19 37.00 12.13 1.50
CA LEU A 19 36.02 11.83 0.44
C LEU A 19 35.96 10.34 0.14
N CYS A 20 37.09 9.66 0.03
CA CYS A 20 37.16 8.20 -0.17
C CYS A 20 36.55 7.42 0.99
N ALA A 21 36.78 7.87 2.25
CA ALA A 21 36.16 7.25 3.42
C ALA A 21 34.64 7.45 3.46
N LEU A 22 34.14 8.63 3.06
CA LEU A 22 32.71 8.91 2.94
C LEU A 22 32.05 8.03 1.87
N VAL A 23 32.66 7.92 0.68
CA VAL A 23 32.17 7.07 -0.40
C VAL A 23 32.17 5.60 0.03
N TYR A 24 33.20 5.14 0.74
CA TYR A 24 33.28 3.78 1.27
C TYR A 24 32.18 3.52 2.32
N MET A 25 31.93 4.44 3.25
CA MET A 25 30.85 4.30 4.24
C MET A 25 29.47 4.26 3.57
N VAL A 26 29.20 5.16 2.61
CA VAL A 26 27.93 5.15 1.88
C VAL A 26 27.74 3.89 1.05
N SER A 27 28.79 3.40 0.39
CA SER A 27 28.71 2.14 -0.38
C SER A 27 28.58 0.90 0.54
N HIS A 28 29.15 0.93 1.73
CA HIS A 28 29.01 -0.15 2.70
C HIS A 28 27.61 -0.18 3.34
N ASP A 29 27.02 0.99 3.62
CA ASP A 29 25.64 1.09 4.12
C ASP A 29 24.61 0.70 3.04
N LEU A 30 24.87 1.04 1.77
CA LEU A 30 24.03 0.61 0.65
C LEU A 30 24.10 -0.90 0.40
N ASN A 31 25.29 -1.52 0.60
CA ASN A 31 25.45 -2.96 0.49
C ASN A 31 24.82 -3.71 1.67
N ASN A 32 24.96 -3.22 2.89
CA ASN A 32 24.33 -3.82 4.07
C ASN A 32 22.80 -3.73 4.02
N ASN A 33 22.23 -2.65 3.46
CA ASN A 33 20.78 -2.55 3.25
C ASN A 33 20.25 -3.49 2.16
N ASN A 34 21.09 -3.86 1.17
CA ASN A 34 20.72 -4.86 0.17
C ASN A 34 20.80 -6.29 0.73
N ASP A 35 21.74 -6.58 1.63
CA ASP A 35 21.86 -7.88 2.28
C ASP A 35 20.76 -8.13 3.34
N ALA A 36 20.24 -7.07 3.95
CA ALA A 36 19.10 -7.17 4.86
C ALA A 36 17.77 -7.50 4.14
N LYS A 37 17.68 -7.21 2.82
CA LYS A 37 16.52 -7.59 1.98
C LYS A 37 16.65 -9.01 1.39
N ALA A 38 17.80 -9.66 1.48
CA ALA A 38 18.08 -10.97 0.85
C ALA A 38 18.08 -12.15 1.82
N SER A 39 17.73 -11.95 3.10
CA SER A 39 17.57 -13.06 4.06
C SER A 39 16.09 -13.46 4.22
N ALA A 40 15.44 -13.78 3.09
CA ALA A 40 14.33 -14.73 3.12
C ALA A 40 14.95 -16.12 3.30
N GLY A 41 15.03 -16.56 4.54
CA GLY A 41 15.53 -17.90 4.85
C GLY A 41 14.71 -18.94 4.11
N ASP A 42 15.40 -19.87 3.49
CA ASP A 42 14.85 -21.13 2.98
C ASP A 42 14.29 -21.93 4.17
N VAL A 43 13.08 -21.59 4.57
CA VAL A 43 12.28 -22.38 5.52
C VAL A 43 11.36 -23.25 4.68
N THR A 44 11.77 -24.49 4.48
CA THR A 44 10.93 -25.60 4.00
C THR A 44 9.83 -25.94 5.04
N GLY A 45 9.09 -24.94 5.49
CA GLY A 45 7.91 -25.03 6.32
C GLY A 45 6.76 -24.34 5.59
N GLN A 46 5.59 -24.97 5.56
CA GLN A 46 4.37 -24.26 5.14
C GLN A 46 4.24 -22.97 5.97
N PRO A 47 3.81 -21.85 5.36
CA PRO A 47 3.62 -20.61 6.09
C PRO A 47 2.70 -20.85 7.29
N THR A 48 3.09 -20.36 8.44
CA THR A 48 2.31 -20.53 9.69
C THR A 48 1.00 -19.75 9.65
N ALA A 49 0.87 -18.77 8.76
CA ALA A 49 -0.34 -18.01 8.48
C ALA A 49 -0.34 -17.50 7.03
N LEU A 50 -1.50 -17.46 6.38
CA LEU A 50 -1.69 -16.77 5.08
C LEU A 50 -1.93 -15.27 5.29
N VAL A 51 -2.58 -14.92 6.38
CA VAL A 51 -2.77 -13.53 6.83
C VAL A 51 -2.48 -13.48 8.33
N VAL A 52 -1.52 -12.67 8.73
CA VAL A 52 -1.27 -12.37 10.14
C VAL A 52 -2.22 -11.28 10.56
N VAL A 53 -2.98 -11.49 11.63
CA VAL A 53 -3.92 -10.51 12.17
C VAL A 53 -3.37 -9.98 13.49
N ASP A 54 -3.14 -8.66 13.52
CA ASP A 54 -2.69 -7.94 14.71
C ASP A 54 -3.80 -7.02 15.21
N SER A 55 -4.01 -7.01 16.51
CA SER A 55 -5.09 -6.25 17.13
C SER A 55 -4.50 -5.39 18.23
N ILE A 56 -4.31 -4.10 17.94
CA ILE A 56 -3.74 -3.15 18.89
C ILE A 56 -4.73 -2.02 19.16
N ALA A 57 -5.06 -1.83 20.43
CA ALA A 57 -6.01 -0.79 20.87
C ALA A 57 -7.32 -0.82 20.04
N ASP A 58 -7.57 0.24 19.27
CA ASP A 58 -8.80 0.45 18.54
C ASP A 58 -8.71 0.12 17.04
N VAL A 59 -7.63 -0.52 16.59
CA VAL A 59 -7.44 -0.94 15.20
C VAL A 59 -7.17 -2.43 15.07
N VAL A 60 -7.49 -2.98 13.90
CA VAL A 60 -7.11 -4.32 13.47
C VAL A 60 -6.30 -4.20 12.20
N ALA A 61 -5.11 -4.78 12.18
CA ALA A 61 -4.23 -4.82 11.03
C ALA A 61 -4.15 -6.24 10.46
N TYR A 62 -4.31 -6.37 9.17
CA TYR A 62 -4.23 -7.61 8.40
C TYR A 62 -2.99 -7.55 7.53
N TYR A 63 -2.06 -8.50 7.70
CA TYR A 63 -0.81 -8.62 6.94
C TYR A 63 -0.88 -9.86 6.03
N PRO A 64 -1.35 -9.72 4.78
CA PRO A 64 -1.34 -10.83 3.82
C PRO A 64 0.09 -11.27 3.51
N GLN A 65 0.35 -12.58 3.55
CA GLN A 65 1.64 -13.18 3.16
C GLN A 65 1.53 -13.60 1.68
N PHE A 66 1.70 -12.65 0.78
CA PHE A 66 1.34 -12.77 -0.63
C PHE A 66 2.54 -12.97 -1.54
N SER A 67 2.30 -13.58 -2.70
CA SER A 67 3.23 -13.63 -3.83
C SER A 67 2.86 -12.63 -4.93
N ARG A 68 1.60 -12.17 -4.96
CA ARG A 68 1.07 -11.25 -5.98
C ARG A 68 -0.07 -10.40 -5.42
N ILE A 69 -0.17 -9.17 -5.93
CA ILE A 69 -1.28 -8.25 -5.67
C ILE A 69 -1.87 -7.85 -7.02
N ASP A 70 -3.22 -7.82 -7.11
CA ASP A 70 -3.92 -7.30 -8.28
C ASP A 70 -5.02 -6.30 -7.87
N LEU A 71 -5.31 -5.38 -8.76
CA LEU A 71 -6.57 -4.65 -8.79
C LEU A 71 -7.53 -5.42 -9.70
N VAL A 72 -8.48 -6.13 -9.08
CA VAL A 72 -9.52 -6.85 -9.80
C VAL A 72 -10.70 -5.93 -10.01
N CYS A 73 -11.15 -5.78 -11.25
CA CYS A 73 -12.28 -4.93 -11.62
C CYS A 73 -13.44 -5.78 -12.15
N ASP A 74 -14.65 -5.21 -12.15
CA ASP A 74 -15.89 -5.82 -12.66
C ASP A 74 -16.49 -6.87 -11.71
N THR A 75 -15.81 -7.98 -11.51
CA THR A 75 -16.34 -9.10 -10.73
C THR A 75 -15.56 -9.30 -9.44
N MET A 76 -16.30 -9.34 -8.33
CA MET A 76 -15.70 -9.60 -7.01
C MET A 76 -14.94 -10.94 -7.01
N PRO A 77 -13.71 -10.98 -6.48
CA PRO A 77 -12.94 -12.21 -6.30
C PRO A 77 -13.74 -13.29 -5.55
N ASN A 78 -13.67 -14.52 -6.08
CA ASN A 78 -14.43 -15.62 -5.54
C ASN A 78 -13.79 -16.18 -4.27
N GLN A 79 -14.56 -16.26 -3.18
CA GLN A 79 -14.14 -16.90 -1.94
C GLN A 79 -13.81 -18.40 -2.11
N GLY A 80 -14.29 -19.05 -3.16
CA GLY A 80 -13.93 -20.42 -3.53
C GLY A 80 -12.55 -20.56 -4.20
N ASP A 81 -11.94 -19.47 -4.67
CA ASP A 81 -10.59 -19.49 -5.22
C ASP A 81 -9.55 -19.56 -4.09
N ALA A 82 -8.96 -20.75 -3.92
CA ALA A 82 -7.97 -21.00 -2.89
C ALA A 82 -6.69 -20.16 -3.04
N MET A 83 -6.42 -19.60 -4.22
CA MET A 83 -5.27 -18.72 -4.43
C MET A 83 -5.46 -17.34 -3.79
N VAL A 84 -6.70 -16.87 -3.63
CA VAL A 84 -7.00 -15.60 -3.00
C VAL A 84 -6.92 -15.72 -1.48
N ILE A 85 -6.04 -14.95 -0.85
CA ILE A 85 -5.83 -14.98 0.60
C ILE A 85 -6.42 -13.76 1.31
N PHE A 86 -6.60 -12.64 0.61
CA PHE A 86 -7.24 -11.44 1.13
C PHE A 86 -7.90 -10.66 0.01
N CYS A 87 -9.07 -10.11 0.27
CA CYS A 87 -9.82 -9.29 -0.67
C CYS A 87 -10.55 -8.16 0.07
N ALA A 88 -10.45 -6.95 -0.46
CA ALA A 88 -11.21 -5.79 0.03
C ALA A 88 -11.37 -4.76 -1.09
N GLU A 89 -12.39 -3.92 -1.00
CA GLU A 89 -12.62 -2.81 -1.94
C GLU A 89 -11.38 -1.92 -2.02
N ALA A 90 -11.11 -1.35 -3.22
CA ALA A 90 -9.95 -0.51 -3.49
C ALA A 90 -10.32 0.98 -3.61
N ALA A 91 -10.43 1.49 -4.82
CA ALA A 91 -10.82 2.86 -5.09
C ALA A 91 -12.35 3.04 -4.97
N PHE A 92 -12.79 4.27 -4.82
CA PHE A 92 -14.21 4.58 -4.80
C PHE A 92 -14.92 4.16 -6.07
N THR A 93 -16.14 3.67 -5.94
CA THR A 93 -17.11 3.53 -7.02
C THR A 93 -17.85 4.87 -7.20
N HIS A 94 -17.87 5.41 -8.42
CA HIS A 94 -18.40 6.73 -8.70
C HIS A 94 -19.94 6.76 -8.64
N GLU A 95 -20.60 5.87 -9.37
CA GLU A 95 -22.06 5.77 -9.47
C GLU A 95 -22.53 4.32 -9.27
N LEU A 96 -23.82 4.17 -8.86
CA LEU A 96 -24.48 2.87 -8.73
C LEU A 96 -24.99 2.41 -10.10
N LEU A 97 -24.13 1.83 -10.93
CA LEU A 97 -24.48 1.35 -12.26
C LEU A 97 -24.77 -0.16 -12.26
N GLU A 98 -25.75 -0.57 -13.08
CA GLU A 98 -26.04 -2.00 -13.27
C GLU A 98 -25.01 -2.72 -14.16
N ALA A 99 -24.27 -1.97 -14.99
CA ALA A 99 -23.21 -2.49 -15.84
C ALA A 99 -21.86 -1.88 -15.46
N PHE A 100 -20.82 -2.72 -15.38
CA PHE A 100 -19.47 -2.29 -15.11
C PHE A 100 -18.91 -1.41 -16.23
N ALA A 101 -18.19 -0.35 -15.83
CA ALA A 101 -17.33 0.42 -16.71
C ALA A 101 -16.12 0.92 -15.92
N HIS A 102 -14.93 0.86 -16.51
CA HIS A 102 -13.71 1.41 -15.88
C HIS A 102 -13.85 2.90 -15.53
N SER A 103 -14.59 3.66 -16.34
CA SER A 103 -14.90 5.08 -16.07
C SER A 103 -15.74 5.29 -14.81
N ASN A 104 -16.24 4.23 -14.19
CA ASN A 104 -16.99 4.26 -12.92
C ASN A 104 -16.13 3.96 -11.69
N ILE A 105 -14.82 3.82 -11.85
CA ILE A 105 -13.85 3.80 -10.76
C ILE A 105 -13.29 5.21 -10.61
N ASP A 106 -13.25 5.75 -9.40
CA ASP A 106 -12.71 7.08 -9.14
C ASP A 106 -11.18 7.09 -9.34
N GLY A 107 -10.74 7.92 -10.26
CA GLY A 107 -9.34 8.08 -10.65
C GLY A 107 -8.83 7.08 -11.69
N ASP A 108 -7.80 7.50 -12.40
CA ASP A 108 -7.07 6.61 -13.31
C ASP A 108 -6.50 5.43 -12.55
N HIS A 109 -6.49 4.26 -13.17
CA HIS A 109 -6.03 3.03 -12.56
C HIS A 109 -5.40 2.06 -13.57
N VAL A 110 -4.72 1.05 -13.06
CA VAL A 110 -4.12 -0.06 -13.81
C VAL A 110 -4.66 -1.38 -13.28
N SER A 111 -5.26 -2.17 -14.16
CA SER A 111 -5.76 -3.51 -13.87
C SER A 111 -5.31 -4.47 -14.97
N GLY A 112 -4.80 -5.65 -14.60
CA GLY A 112 -4.28 -6.62 -15.56
C GLY A 112 -3.18 -6.07 -16.47
N GLY A 113 -2.33 -5.15 -15.99
CA GLY A 113 -1.28 -4.50 -16.76
C GLY A 113 -1.76 -3.45 -17.77
N SER A 114 -3.04 -3.13 -17.80
CA SER A 114 -3.61 -2.13 -18.70
C SER A 114 -4.06 -0.90 -17.92
N ARG A 115 -3.70 0.30 -18.42
CA ARG A 115 -4.15 1.57 -17.86
C ARG A 115 -5.55 1.93 -18.38
N TYR A 116 -6.40 2.39 -17.49
CA TYR A 116 -7.74 2.86 -17.75
C TYR A 116 -7.95 4.26 -17.19
N ALA A 117 -8.69 5.08 -17.90
CA ALA A 117 -9.20 6.34 -17.39
C ALA A 117 -10.41 6.07 -16.48
N GLY A 118 -10.37 6.58 -15.28
CA GLY A 118 -11.46 6.54 -14.33
C GLY A 118 -12.26 7.84 -14.27
N ALA A 119 -13.24 7.92 -13.37
CA ALA A 119 -13.95 9.14 -13.08
C ALA A 119 -13.03 10.17 -12.42
N GLN A 120 -13.31 11.46 -12.64
CA GLN A 120 -12.53 12.51 -11.97
C GLN A 120 -12.90 12.54 -10.47
N CYS A 121 -11.91 12.30 -9.62
CA CYS A 121 -12.05 12.40 -8.18
C CYS A 121 -11.14 13.50 -7.61
N LYS A 122 -11.76 14.51 -6.98
CA LYS A 122 -11.03 15.63 -6.36
C LYS A 122 -10.27 15.22 -5.09
N ASP A 123 -10.64 14.09 -4.53
CA ASP A 123 -10.11 13.61 -3.26
C ASP A 123 -8.87 12.73 -3.44
N ASN A 124 -8.59 12.26 -4.66
CA ASN A 124 -7.39 11.52 -4.96
C ASN A 124 -6.16 12.43 -4.84
N SER A 125 -5.36 12.18 -3.81
CA SER A 125 -4.13 12.96 -3.51
C SER A 125 -2.88 12.09 -3.50
N GLY A 126 -3.02 10.82 -3.84
CA GLY A 126 -1.96 9.84 -3.95
C GLY A 126 -2.42 8.60 -4.67
N ALA A 127 -1.53 7.62 -4.77
CA ALA A 127 -1.81 6.32 -5.38
C ALA A 127 -1.00 5.20 -4.74
N PHE A 128 -1.45 3.99 -4.97
CA PHE A 128 -0.69 2.77 -4.75
C PHE A 128 -0.44 2.09 -6.09
N ILE A 129 0.79 1.65 -6.33
CA ILE A 129 1.18 0.86 -7.51
C ILE A 129 1.93 -0.39 -7.07
N SER A 130 1.83 -1.47 -7.88
CA SER A 130 2.55 -2.71 -7.63
C SER A 130 2.83 -3.48 -8.92
N TRP A 131 3.99 -4.17 -8.96
CA TRP A 131 4.33 -5.17 -9.98
C TRP A 131 5.36 -6.16 -9.40
N GLY A 132 5.18 -7.44 -9.61
CA GLY A 132 6.02 -8.47 -9.00
C GLY A 132 6.09 -8.31 -7.48
N ASN A 133 7.31 -8.21 -6.93
CA ASN A 133 7.54 -7.98 -5.50
C ASN A 133 7.73 -6.49 -5.13
N HIS A 134 7.52 -5.59 -6.08
CA HIS A 134 7.63 -4.15 -5.86
C HIS A 134 6.26 -3.53 -5.58
N TRP A 135 6.20 -2.61 -4.63
CA TRP A 135 5.08 -1.71 -4.43
C TRP A 135 5.59 -0.33 -4.03
N GLU A 136 4.75 0.68 -4.27
CA GLU A 136 5.08 2.06 -3.93
C GLU A 136 3.80 2.86 -3.62
N PHE A 137 3.88 3.75 -2.62
CA PHE A 137 2.88 4.76 -2.34
C PHE A 137 3.35 6.08 -2.93
N ILE A 138 2.51 6.69 -3.74
CA ILE A 138 2.80 7.93 -4.46
C ILE A 138 1.99 9.06 -3.84
N GLN A 139 2.64 10.17 -3.55
CA GLN A 139 1.98 11.41 -3.11
C GLN A 139 1.90 12.40 -4.28
N GLY A 140 0.74 13.02 -4.49
CA GLY A 140 0.53 14.03 -5.53
C GLY A 140 0.19 13.44 -6.89
N ASP A 141 0.85 13.92 -7.95
CA ASP A 141 0.63 13.41 -9.32
C ASP A 141 1.22 12.01 -9.49
N TYR A 142 0.35 11.06 -9.75
CA TYR A 142 0.70 9.63 -9.89
C TYR A 142 0.59 9.13 -11.33
N SER A 143 0.38 10.01 -12.32
CA SER A 143 0.16 9.59 -13.71
C SER A 143 1.33 8.78 -14.26
N ALA A 144 2.57 9.26 -14.08
CA ALA A 144 3.77 8.55 -14.53
C ALA A 144 3.98 7.21 -13.81
N ALA A 145 3.59 7.13 -12.53
CA ALA A 145 3.69 5.89 -11.76
C ALA A 145 2.69 4.82 -12.26
N LEU A 146 1.48 5.22 -12.63
CA LEU A 146 0.52 4.30 -13.28
C LEU A 146 1.01 3.82 -14.64
N ASP A 147 1.62 4.69 -15.46
CA ASP A 147 2.23 4.29 -16.74
C ASP A 147 3.34 3.26 -16.52
N GLN A 148 4.16 3.45 -15.48
CA GLN A 148 5.21 2.50 -15.12
C GLN A 148 4.63 1.16 -14.66
N ALA A 149 3.61 1.16 -13.80
CA ALA A 149 2.93 -0.05 -13.36
C ALA A 149 2.34 -0.83 -14.55
N ALA A 150 1.67 -0.14 -15.48
CA ALA A 150 1.12 -0.74 -16.68
C ALA A 150 2.23 -1.35 -17.57
N ALA A 151 3.31 -0.62 -17.83
CA ALA A 151 4.45 -1.10 -18.61
C ALA A 151 5.15 -2.33 -18.00
N LYS A 152 5.02 -2.53 -16.69
CA LYS A 152 5.55 -3.69 -15.94
C LYS A 152 4.53 -4.83 -15.79
N GLY A 153 3.33 -4.71 -16.37
CA GLY A 153 2.26 -5.70 -16.21
C GLY A 153 1.68 -5.75 -14.80
N GLY A 154 1.78 -4.65 -14.06
CA GLY A 154 1.34 -4.52 -12.69
C GLY A 154 -0.07 -3.98 -12.52
N MET A 155 -0.32 -3.39 -11.35
CA MET A 155 -1.57 -2.78 -10.96
C MET A 155 -1.33 -1.44 -10.27
N GLY A 156 -2.37 -0.61 -10.18
CA GLY A 156 -2.33 0.63 -9.41
C GLY A 156 -3.66 1.36 -9.42
N PHE A 157 -3.89 2.18 -8.41
CA PHE A 157 -5.10 3.01 -8.32
C PHE A 157 -4.83 4.26 -7.49
N GLY A 158 -5.53 5.35 -7.84
CA GLY A 158 -5.51 6.59 -7.10
C GLY A 158 -6.48 6.57 -5.92
N GLN A 159 -6.12 7.23 -4.82
CA GLN A 159 -6.99 7.43 -3.68
C GLN A 159 -6.45 8.57 -2.76
N ALA A 160 -7.22 8.93 -1.74
CA ALA A 160 -6.78 9.92 -0.77
C ALA A 160 -5.63 9.39 0.09
N SER A 161 -4.50 10.10 0.10
CA SER A 161 -3.37 9.81 0.98
C SER A 161 -3.65 10.33 2.39
N ILE A 162 -3.36 9.53 3.40
CA ILE A 162 -3.57 9.83 4.83
C ILE A 162 -2.23 10.12 5.52
N ILE A 163 -1.26 9.22 5.33
CA ILE A 163 0.10 9.31 5.87
C ILE A 163 1.06 9.07 4.71
N HIS A 164 2.10 9.89 4.62
CA HIS A 164 3.19 9.73 3.66
C HIS A 164 4.53 9.99 4.33
N GLN A 165 5.47 9.04 4.21
CA GLN A 165 6.79 9.06 4.85
C GLN A 165 6.72 9.33 6.36
N GLY A 166 5.76 8.67 7.03
CA GLY A 166 5.52 8.81 8.47
C GLY A 166 4.93 10.16 8.90
N LYS A 167 4.43 10.97 7.96
CA LYS A 167 3.80 12.26 8.25
C LYS A 167 2.37 12.28 7.79
N ARG A 168 1.49 12.81 8.63
CA ARG A 168 0.11 13.08 8.31
C ARG A 168 0.02 14.02 7.10
N VAL A 169 -0.81 13.65 6.13
CA VAL A 169 -1.17 14.53 5.02
C VAL A 169 -2.22 15.52 5.53
N GLU A 170 -1.86 16.80 5.59
CA GLU A 170 -2.72 17.89 6.08
C GLU A 170 -3.87 18.17 5.10
N ARG A 171 -4.86 17.30 5.08
CA ARG A 171 -6.10 17.52 4.37
C ARG A 171 -7.25 17.01 5.23
N LEU A 172 -8.10 17.93 5.66
CA LEU A 172 -9.39 17.57 6.23
C LEU A 172 -10.27 17.03 5.10
N TRP A 173 -10.20 15.72 4.92
CA TRP A 173 -10.88 15.07 3.83
C TRP A 173 -12.29 14.63 4.22
N ARG A 174 -12.49 14.19 5.45
CA ARG A 174 -13.79 13.78 5.97
C ARG A 174 -14.03 14.30 7.38
N SER A 175 -15.30 14.48 7.69
CA SER A 175 -15.78 14.74 9.04
C SER A 175 -16.84 13.69 9.39
N GLY A 176 -17.01 13.45 10.67
CA GLY A 176 -18.03 12.56 11.21
C GLY A 176 -17.50 11.20 11.65
N VAL A 177 -18.35 10.50 12.40
CA VAL A 177 -18.06 9.20 13.00
C VAL A 177 -18.37 8.11 12.00
N ASN A 178 -17.37 7.37 11.56
CA ASN A 178 -17.47 6.27 10.59
C ASN A 178 -16.47 5.17 10.92
N GLN A 179 -16.66 3.98 10.36
CA GLN A 179 -15.60 3.02 10.24
C GLN A 179 -14.67 3.42 9.10
N TYR A 180 -13.37 3.27 9.33
CA TYR A 180 -12.31 3.64 8.39
C TYR A 180 -11.40 2.47 8.09
N ARG A 181 -10.87 2.44 6.88
CA ARG A 181 -9.88 1.48 6.40
C ARG A 181 -8.79 2.20 5.63
N ALA A 182 -7.56 1.72 5.77
CA ALA A 182 -6.44 2.17 4.97
C ALA A 182 -5.60 0.98 4.46
N LEU A 183 -5.06 1.10 3.25
CA LEU A 183 -3.91 0.32 2.81
C LEU A 183 -2.67 1.01 3.36
N CYS A 184 -1.86 0.29 4.09
CA CYS A 184 -0.75 0.84 4.86
C CYS A 184 0.56 0.11 4.59
N GLU A 185 1.65 0.80 4.87
CA GLU A 185 2.96 0.21 5.08
C GLU A 185 3.41 0.45 6.53
N LYS A 186 3.89 -0.60 7.18
CA LYS A 186 4.53 -0.55 8.47
C LYS A 186 5.74 -1.47 8.48
N GLU A 187 6.91 -0.92 8.86
CA GLU A 187 8.17 -1.68 8.94
C GLU A 187 8.52 -2.45 7.63
N GLY A 188 8.21 -1.85 6.47
CA GLY A 188 8.44 -2.45 5.15
C GLY A 188 7.47 -3.56 4.77
N GLN A 189 6.36 -3.74 5.49
CA GLN A 189 5.31 -4.70 5.20
C GLN A 189 4.00 -3.99 4.83
N LEU A 190 3.32 -4.52 3.80
CA LEU A 190 1.97 -4.08 3.47
C LEU A 190 0.96 -4.67 4.45
N CYS A 191 0.04 -3.83 4.88
CA CYS A 191 -1.10 -4.26 5.70
C CYS A 191 -2.35 -3.45 5.34
N ILE A 192 -3.49 -4.02 5.70
CA ILE A 192 -4.77 -3.32 5.69
C ILE A 192 -5.13 -3.06 7.14
N VAL A 193 -5.42 -1.80 7.49
CA VAL A 193 -5.77 -1.39 8.85
C VAL A 193 -7.21 -0.88 8.88
N ASP A 194 -8.02 -1.49 9.73
CA ASP A 194 -9.42 -1.12 9.96
C ASP A 194 -9.57 -0.51 11.36
N SER A 195 -10.40 0.53 11.49
CA SER A 195 -10.92 0.90 12.81
C SER A 195 -11.91 -0.18 13.28
N ARG A 196 -11.81 -0.59 14.54
CA ARG A 196 -12.75 -1.58 15.12
C ARG A 196 -14.16 -1.05 15.22
N GLU A 197 -14.24 0.20 15.65
CA GLU A 197 -15.51 0.90 15.86
C GLU A 197 -15.58 2.11 14.94
N ALA A 198 -16.76 2.69 14.83
CA ALA A 198 -16.94 3.97 14.16
C ALA A 198 -16.28 5.07 15.02
N VAL A 199 -15.36 5.81 14.44
CA VAL A 199 -14.58 6.87 15.09
C VAL A 199 -14.58 8.15 14.24
N GLU A 200 -14.17 9.26 14.80
CA GLU A 200 -13.86 10.46 14.01
C GLU A 200 -12.62 10.21 13.13
N TYR A 201 -12.61 10.80 11.92
CA TYR A 201 -11.48 10.64 10.98
C TYR A 201 -10.12 11.01 11.61
N ALA A 202 -10.06 12.10 12.37
CA ALA A 202 -8.83 12.51 13.05
C ALA A 202 -8.35 11.45 14.05
N GLN A 203 -9.27 10.80 14.77
CA GLN A 203 -8.95 9.73 15.70
C GLN A 203 -8.39 8.49 14.96
N PHE A 204 -8.97 8.13 13.82
CA PHE A 204 -8.43 7.04 13.00
C PHE A 204 -6.98 7.34 12.54
N VAL A 205 -6.70 8.57 12.12
CA VAL A 205 -5.34 8.98 11.73
C VAL A 205 -4.39 8.93 12.93
N ASP A 206 -4.82 9.38 14.12
CA ASP A 206 -4.04 9.25 15.37
C ASP A 206 -3.73 7.79 15.70
N GLN A 207 -4.68 6.88 15.46
CA GLN A 207 -4.51 5.44 15.64
C GLN A 207 -3.47 4.86 14.69
N LEU A 208 -3.48 5.26 13.39
CA LEU A 208 -2.49 4.83 12.40
C LEU A 208 -1.07 5.31 12.77
N GLU A 209 -0.94 6.58 13.19
CA GLU A 209 0.34 7.14 13.65
C GLU A 209 0.84 6.41 14.92
N GLY A 210 -0.04 6.20 15.89
CA GLY A 210 0.27 5.46 17.13
C GLY A 210 0.64 4.00 16.86
N TYR A 211 0.11 3.40 15.79
CA TYR A 211 0.48 2.06 15.35
C TYR A 211 1.84 2.01 14.64
N GLY A 212 2.38 3.16 14.22
CA GLY A 212 3.68 3.26 13.55
C GLY A 212 3.62 3.07 12.03
N VAL A 213 2.48 3.38 11.42
CA VAL A 213 2.29 3.36 9.97
C VAL A 213 3.14 4.46 9.31
N THR A 214 3.87 4.11 8.24
CA THR A 214 4.71 5.04 7.48
C THR A 214 4.06 5.52 6.19
N GLU A 215 3.19 4.70 5.59
CA GLU A 215 2.38 5.05 4.43
C GLU A 215 0.93 4.61 4.67
N ALA A 216 -0.03 5.44 4.32
CA ALA A 216 -1.45 5.10 4.38
C ALA A 216 -2.24 5.74 3.26
N LEU A 217 -2.96 4.92 2.52
CA LEU A 217 -3.90 5.30 1.48
C LEU A 217 -5.31 4.87 1.89
N TYR A 218 -6.25 5.79 1.86
CA TYR A 218 -7.64 5.52 2.24
C TYR A 218 -8.25 4.43 1.35
N ARG A 219 -9.24 3.73 1.90
CA ARG A 219 -9.99 2.68 1.20
C ARG A 219 -11.49 2.94 1.31
N ASP A 220 -12.25 2.50 0.31
CA ASP A 220 -13.69 2.66 0.37
C ASP A 220 -14.30 1.83 1.51
N MET A 221 -15.03 2.52 2.39
CA MET A 221 -15.72 1.96 3.55
C MET A 221 -17.16 2.46 3.64
N GLY A 222 -17.69 3.02 2.55
CA GLY A 222 -19.07 3.47 2.50
C GLY A 222 -20.04 2.36 2.87
N ALA A 223 -21.21 2.72 3.40
CA ALA A 223 -22.23 1.77 3.83
C ALA A 223 -22.62 0.79 2.72
N GLY A 224 -22.23 -0.46 2.89
CA GLY A 224 -22.47 -1.55 1.94
C GLY A 224 -21.34 -1.78 0.91
N TRP A 225 -20.30 -0.94 0.91
CA TRP A 225 -19.14 -1.07 0.03
C TRP A 225 -17.97 -1.83 0.63
N ASN A 226 -18.00 -2.07 1.93
CA ASN A 226 -16.88 -2.56 2.74
C ASN A 226 -16.78 -4.08 2.83
N HIS A 227 -17.43 -4.85 1.91
CA HIS A 227 -17.31 -6.31 1.93
C HIS A 227 -15.86 -6.73 1.73
N SER A 228 -15.34 -7.48 2.70
CA SER A 228 -13.94 -7.89 2.73
C SER A 228 -13.77 -9.17 3.52
N TRP A 229 -12.77 -9.94 3.16
CA TRP A 229 -12.50 -11.23 3.77
C TRP A 229 -11.02 -11.62 3.64
N TRP A 230 -10.61 -12.58 4.48
CA TRP A 230 -9.30 -13.20 4.40
C TRP A 230 -9.40 -14.72 4.60
N ARG A 231 -8.35 -15.43 4.19
CA ARG A 231 -8.26 -16.89 4.24
C ARG A 231 -7.24 -17.33 5.27
N ALA A 232 -7.61 -18.30 6.12
CA ALA A 232 -6.70 -18.97 7.03
C ALA A 232 -5.94 -20.12 6.35
N VAL A 233 -4.95 -20.67 7.02
CA VAL A 233 -4.11 -21.77 6.49
C VAL A 233 -4.90 -23.05 6.23
N ASP A 234 -5.98 -23.29 6.97
CA ASP A 234 -6.92 -24.41 6.78
C ASP A 234 -7.93 -24.18 5.65
N ASP A 235 -7.71 -23.15 4.84
CA ASP A 235 -8.59 -22.69 3.75
C ASP A 235 -9.95 -22.12 4.22
N SER A 236 -10.21 -22.01 5.52
CA SER A 236 -11.41 -21.33 6.01
C SER A 236 -11.37 -19.82 5.65
N VAL A 237 -12.53 -19.28 5.27
CA VAL A 237 -12.70 -17.87 4.92
C VAL A 237 -13.33 -17.14 6.10
N HIS A 238 -12.71 -16.04 6.50
CA HIS A 238 -13.17 -15.15 7.55
C HIS A 238 -13.64 -13.83 6.96
N GLU A 239 -14.93 -13.55 7.04
CA GLU A 239 -15.45 -12.24 6.63
C GLU A 239 -15.07 -11.19 7.67
N ILE A 240 -14.50 -10.07 7.18
CA ILE A 240 -14.23 -8.88 8.01
C ILE A 240 -15.50 -8.04 8.04
N HIS A 241 -16.07 -7.81 6.86
CA HIS A 241 -17.36 -7.13 6.69
C HIS A 241 -18.23 -7.99 5.78
N PRO A 242 -19.50 -8.22 6.16
CA PRO A 242 -20.41 -9.07 5.40
C PRO A 242 -20.80 -8.42 4.07
N ARG A 243 -21.16 -9.25 3.11
CA ARG A 243 -21.74 -8.78 1.86
C ARG A 243 -23.13 -8.23 2.10
N LEU A 244 -23.36 -6.98 1.65
CA LEU A 244 -24.64 -6.29 1.73
C LEU A 244 -25.20 -6.02 0.32
N ASP A 245 -26.44 -5.57 0.22
CA ASP A 245 -27.09 -5.31 -1.08
C ASP A 245 -26.28 -4.36 -1.98
N LYS A 246 -25.67 -3.33 -1.40
CA LYS A 246 -24.86 -2.36 -2.15
C LYS A 246 -23.51 -2.92 -2.60
N SER A 247 -23.00 -3.98 -2.00
CA SER A 247 -21.72 -4.59 -2.41
C SER A 247 -21.73 -5.06 -3.86
N ARG A 248 -22.89 -5.32 -4.45
CA ARG A 248 -23.04 -5.67 -5.87
C ARG A 248 -22.65 -4.54 -6.84
N TYR A 249 -22.64 -3.30 -6.36
CA TYR A 249 -22.26 -2.12 -7.16
C TYR A 249 -20.80 -1.75 -7.00
N CYS A 250 -20.05 -2.40 -6.10
CA CYS A 250 -18.62 -2.21 -5.99
C CYS A 250 -17.95 -2.65 -7.30
N THR A 251 -17.00 -1.86 -7.78
CA THR A 251 -16.43 -2.03 -9.12
C THR A 251 -15.01 -2.55 -9.12
N ASN A 252 -14.34 -2.53 -7.96
CA ASN A 252 -12.93 -2.87 -7.91
C ASN A 252 -12.46 -3.30 -6.51
N TRP A 253 -11.53 -4.26 -6.48
CA TRP A 253 -10.98 -4.87 -5.26
C TRP A 253 -9.47 -4.97 -5.36
N ILE A 254 -8.77 -4.64 -4.26
CA ILE A 254 -7.39 -5.10 -4.10
C ILE A 254 -7.43 -6.54 -3.62
N THR A 255 -6.68 -7.38 -4.29
CA THR A 255 -6.70 -8.82 -4.06
C THR A 255 -5.28 -9.32 -3.90
N PHE A 256 -5.04 -10.05 -2.82
CA PHE A 256 -3.75 -10.64 -2.50
C PHE A 256 -3.83 -12.15 -2.74
N TYR A 257 -2.80 -12.69 -3.40
CA TYR A 257 -2.70 -14.10 -3.78
C TYR A 257 -1.48 -14.75 -3.14
N ARG A 258 -1.64 -16.03 -2.75
CA ARG A 258 -0.54 -16.88 -2.27
C ARG A 258 0.31 -17.42 -3.40
#